data_15b0245765eac480befb23d63ca44437
#
_entry.id   15b0245765eac480befb23d63ca44437
#
_cell.length_a   1.000
_cell.length_b   1.000
_cell.length_c   1.000
_cell.angle_alpha   90.00
_cell.angle_beta   90.00
_cell.angle_gamma   90.00
#
_symmetry.space_group_name_H-M   'P 1'
#
loop_
_entity.id
_entity.type
_entity.pdbx_description
1 polymer ?
#
loop_
_entity_poly.entity_id
_entity_poly.type
_entity_poly.pdbx_seq_one_letter_code
_entity_poly.pdbx_strand_id
1 'polypeptide(L)' 'SLELTVPEDGYVSVKVYNLMGQEMSVLLEGFVNAGSYNLLWLAADVPSGVYMIRAENGVNHSTQKIMLLK' A
#
# COMPACT_ATOMS: atom_id res chain seq x y z
N SER A 1 -3.17 7.76 -6.83
CA SER A 1 -1.87 7.73 -6.16
C SER A 1 -2.02 7.81 -4.65
N LEU A 2 -1.00 7.37 -3.95
CA LEU A 2 -0.96 7.33 -2.50
C LEU A 2 0.36 7.93 -2.02
N GLU A 3 0.29 8.84 -1.06
CA GLU A 3 1.50 9.37 -0.45
C GLU A 3 1.80 8.61 0.84
N LEU A 4 3.03 8.14 0.97
CA LEU A 4 3.52 7.45 2.16
C LEU A 4 4.63 8.28 2.80
N THR A 5 4.50 8.53 4.10
CA THR A 5 5.55 9.18 4.87
C THR A 5 6.26 8.15 5.72
N VAL A 6 7.57 8.05 5.56
CA VAL A 6 8.41 7.11 6.33
C VAL A 6 9.24 7.94 7.32
N PRO A 7 8.99 7.79 8.62
CA PRO A 7 9.66 8.64 9.62
C PRO A 7 11.12 8.27 9.86
N GLU A 8 11.50 7.01 9.62
CA GLU A 8 12.86 6.53 9.87
C GLU A 8 13.27 5.58 8.76
N ASP A 9 14.57 5.53 8.46
CA ASP A 9 15.11 4.55 7.52
C ASP A 9 14.78 3.14 8.02
N GLY A 10 14.41 2.26 7.12
CA GLY A 10 14.10 0.89 7.49
C GLY A 10 13.36 0.13 6.41
N TYR A 11 12.96 -1.08 6.77
CA TYR A 11 12.18 -1.93 5.89
C TYR A 11 10.72 -1.51 5.90
N VAL A 12 10.15 -1.33 4.72
CA VAL A 12 8.76 -0.92 4.55
C VAL A 12 8.09 -1.83 3.54
N SER A 13 6.84 -2.17 3.81
CA SER A 13 6.01 -2.96 2.90
C SER A 13 4.65 -2.27 2.76
N VAL A 14 4.23 -2.04 1.52
CA VAL A 14 2.91 -1.48 1.22
C VAL A 14 2.24 -2.37 0.18
N LYS A 15 1.12 -2.97 0.55
CA LYS A 15 0.43 -3.96 -0.26
C LYS A 15 -1.06 -3.66 -0.34
N VAL A 16 -1.67 -4.09 -1.43
CA VAL A 16 -3.11 -3.96 -1.65
C VAL A 16 -3.77 -5.32 -1.53
N TYR A 17 -4.86 -5.38 -0.77
CA TYR A 17 -5.64 -6.62 -0.58
C TYR A 17 -7.09 -6.39 -0.98
N ASN A 18 -7.75 -7.44 -1.44
CA ASN A 18 -9.19 -7.41 -1.61
C ASN A 18 -9.90 -7.70 -0.29
N LEU A 19 -11.22 -7.70 -0.29
CA LEU A 19 -12.00 -7.95 0.93
C LEU A 19 -11.90 -9.38 1.43
N MET A 20 -11.42 -10.30 0.61
CA MET A 20 -11.20 -11.70 0.99
C MET A 20 -9.82 -11.89 1.62
N GLY A 21 -9.01 -10.81 1.71
CA GLY A 21 -7.67 -10.88 2.26
C GLY A 21 -6.61 -11.35 1.28
N GLN A 22 -6.94 -11.45 0.01
CA GLN A 22 -5.98 -11.84 -1.01
C GLN A 22 -5.12 -10.65 -1.41
N GLU A 23 -3.82 -10.87 -1.50
CA GLU A 23 -2.89 -9.84 -1.96
C GLU A 23 -3.08 -9.61 -3.45
N MET A 24 -3.36 -8.37 -3.82
CA MET A 24 -3.61 -7.99 -5.20
C MET A 24 -2.41 -7.33 -5.85
N SER A 25 -1.62 -6.59 -5.07
CA SER A 25 -0.48 -5.85 -5.61
C SER A 25 0.48 -5.49 -4.49
N VAL A 26 1.75 -5.34 -4.85
CA VAL A 26 2.79 -4.82 -3.95
C VAL A 26 3.21 -3.47 -4.50
N LEU A 27 3.00 -2.41 -3.74
CA LEU A 27 3.32 -1.05 -4.16
C LEU A 27 4.74 -0.64 -3.79
N LEU A 28 5.23 -1.15 -2.65
CA LEU A 28 6.57 -0.87 -2.18
C LEU A 28 6.98 -1.97 -1.24
N GLU A 29 8.21 -2.47 -1.39
CA GLU A 29 8.75 -3.48 -0.48
C GLU A 29 10.27 -3.39 -0.48
N GLY A 30 10.86 -3.20 0.70
CA GLY A 30 12.30 -3.15 0.84
C GLY A 30 12.76 -2.10 1.84
N PHE A 31 14.07 -1.92 1.92
CA PHE A 31 14.66 -0.87 2.74
C PHE A 31 14.58 0.46 2.01
N VAL A 32 14.07 1.46 2.70
CA VAL A 32 13.93 2.82 2.17
C VAL A 32 14.45 3.82 3.18
N ASN A 33 14.85 4.98 2.70
CA ASN A 33 15.24 6.09 3.56
C ASN A 33 14.00 6.83 4.05
N ALA A 34 14.12 7.47 5.21
CA ALA A 34 13.07 8.36 5.70
C ALA A 34 12.73 9.41 4.64
N GLY A 35 11.46 9.74 4.52
CA GLY A 35 11.00 10.71 3.56
C GLY A 35 9.58 10.43 3.10
N SER A 36 9.16 11.15 2.07
CA SER A 36 7.84 11.00 1.47
C SER A 36 7.95 10.29 0.14
N TYR A 37 7.05 9.35 -0.10
CA TYR A 37 7.01 8.55 -1.31
C TYR A 37 5.63 8.64 -1.94
N ASN A 38 5.59 8.83 -3.25
CA ASN A 38 4.33 8.74 -4.01
C ASN A 38 4.24 7.37 -4.63
N LEU A 39 3.20 6.63 -4.27
CA LEU A 39 2.97 5.28 -4.75
C LEU A 39 1.80 5.28 -5.72
N LEU A 40 1.95 4.54 -6.80
CA LEU A 40 0.92 4.42 -7.83
C LEU A 40 0.45 2.98 -7.91
N TRP A 41 -0.87 2.78 -7.78
CA TRP A 41 -1.48 1.47 -8.00
C TRP A 41 -2.11 1.46 -9.38
N LEU A 42 -1.57 0.64 -10.26
CA LEU A 42 -2.10 0.43 -11.60
C LEU A 42 -3.14 -0.67 -11.54
N ALA A 43 -4.40 -0.28 -11.44
CA ALA A 43 -5.51 -1.18 -11.15
C ALA A 43 -6.29 -1.57 -12.41
N ALA A 44 -5.63 -1.62 -13.57
CA ALA A 44 -6.31 -1.89 -14.83
C ALA A 44 -6.96 -3.26 -14.88
N ASP A 45 -6.33 -4.25 -14.23
CA ASP A 45 -6.74 -5.65 -14.32
C ASP A 45 -7.62 -6.10 -13.16
N VAL A 46 -8.04 -5.18 -12.29
CA VAL A 46 -8.90 -5.54 -11.16
C VAL A 46 -10.25 -4.86 -11.29
N PRO A 47 -11.32 -5.51 -10.80
CA PRO A 47 -12.66 -4.94 -10.90
C PRO A 47 -12.85 -3.76 -9.95
N SER A 48 -13.85 -2.94 -10.25
CA SER A 48 -14.30 -1.92 -9.31
C SER A 48 -14.73 -2.57 -8.01
N GLY A 49 -14.45 -1.92 -6.90
CA GLY A 49 -14.82 -2.46 -5.60
C GLY A 49 -14.01 -1.83 -4.47
N VAL A 50 -14.09 -2.45 -3.33
CA VAL A 50 -13.40 -1.99 -2.12
C VAL A 50 -12.13 -2.80 -1.92
N TYR A 51 -11.05 -2.10 -1.64
CA TYR A 51 -9.73 -2.71 -1.41
C TYR A 51 -9.10 -2.13 -0.16
N MET A 52 -8.13 -2.86 0.39
CA MET A 52 -7.41 -2.43 1.58
C MET A 52 -5.95 -2.23 1.22
N ILE A 53 -5.38 -1.11 1.63
CA ILE A 53 -3.95 -0.87 1.51
C ILE A 53 -3.35 -1.01 2.89
N ARG A 54 -2.39 -1.93 3.04
CA ARG A 54 -1.70 -2.17 4.29
C ARG A 54 -0.25 -1.73 4.17
N ALA A 55 0.15 -0.80 5.04
CA ALA A 55 1.52 -0.33 5.13
C ALA A 55 2.13 -0.80 6.45
N GLU A 56 3.33 -1.34 6.38
CA GLU A 56 4.06 -1.83 7.56
C GLU A 56 5.47 -1.28 7.54
N ASN A 57 5.95 -0.84 8.71
CA ASN A 57 7.33 -0.47 8.88
C ASN A 57 7.79 -0.95 10.27
N GLY A 58 8.56 -2.03 10.32
CA GLY A 58 8.97 -2.60 11.60
C GLY A 58 7.78 -3.09 12.40
N VAL A 59 7.58 -2.51 13.58
CA VAL A 59 6.49 -2.92 14.49
C VAL A 59 5.18 -2.16 14.22
N ASN A 60 5.23 -1.12 13.40
CA ASN A 60 4.05 -0.30 13.13
C ASN A 60 3.39 -0.75 11.84
N HIS A 61 2.07 -0.69 11.82
CA HIS A 61 1.31 -0.95 10.61
C HIS A 61 0.07 -0.08 10.58
N SER A 62 -0.42 0.18 9.38
CA SER A 62 -1.69 0.86 9.18
C SER A 62 -2.42 0.23 8.01
N THR A 63 -3.74 0.28 8.06
CA THR A 63 -4.59 -0.24 6.99
C THR A 63 -5.59 0.83 6.62
N GLN A 64 -5.71 1.08 5.32
CA GLN A 64 -6.64 2.08 4.80
C GLN A 64 -7.55 1.41 3.78
N LYS A 65 -8.85 1.68 3.90
CA LYS A 65 -9.83 1.21 2.94
C LYS A 65 -9.92 2.20 1.80
N ILE A 66 -9.93 1.69 0.57
CA ILE A 66 -10.10 2.52 -0.61
C ILE A 66 -11.19 1.94 -1.49
N MET A 67 -11.82 2.79 -2.28
CA MET A 67 -12.83 2.38 -3.25
C MET A 67 -12.32 2.67 -4.64
N LEU A 68 -12.32 1.65 -5.49
CA LEU A 68 -11.93 1.77 -6.88
C LEU A 68 -13.16 1.83 -7.73
N LEU A 69 -13.30 2.91 -8.50
CA LEU A 69 -14.39 3.11 -9.43
C LEU A 69 -13.82 3.21 -10.84
N LYS A 70 -14.24 2.32 -11.70
CA LYS A 70 -13.84 2.32 -13.11
C LYS A 70 -14.95 2.77 -14.02
#